data_05baf15ed0bf37aa181423031dcd1119
#
_entry.id   05baf15ed0bf37aa181423031dcd1119
#
_cell.length_a   1.000
_cell.length_b   1.000
_cell.length_c   1.000
_cell.angle_alpha   90.00
_cell.angle_beta   90.00
_cell.angle_gamma   90.00
#
_symmetry.space_group_name_H-M   'P 1'
#
loop_
_entity.id
_entity.type
_entity.pdbx_description
1 polymer ?
#
loop_
_entity_poly.entity_id
_entity_poly.type
_entity_poly.pdbx_seq_one_letter_code
_entity_poly.pdbx_strand_id
1 'polypeptide(L)'
;TIKDEAELRERTSAVCDRFLCRLPQIQAMLMKDVAANFDGDPAAGSKEEVIFSYPGLYAIFVYRVAHELYESKVPLIPRIMSEYAHGATGIDINPGAQIGEYFFIDHGTGIVVGETTIIGDHVKLYQGVTLGALSPRHGHAVTGKRHPTVGDNATIYSGASILGGKTV
;
A
#
# COMPACT_ATOMS: atom_id res chain seq x y z
N THR A 1 18.14 20.25 -3.56
CA THR A 1 18.68 20.38 -2.20
C THR A 1 18.20 21.72 -1.67
N ILE A 2 17.40 21.74 -0.59
CA ILE A 2 16.96 22.97 0.05
C ILE A 2 18.19 23.57 0.72
N LYS A 3 18.53 24.82 0.36
CA LYS A 3 19.72 25.49 0.84
C LYS A 3 19.42 26.52 1.96
N ASP A 4 18.14 26.84 2.17
CA ASP A 4 17.68 27.79 3.16
C ASP A 4 16.91 27.08 4.27
N GLU A 5 17.29 27.33 5.52
CA GLU A 5 16.65 26.74 6.71
C GLU A 5 15.20 27.25 6.87
N ALA A 6 14.90 28.48 6.47
CA ALA A 6 13.55 29.03 6.51
C ALA A 6 12.62 28.30 5.52
N GLU A 7 13.08 28.07 4.28
CA GLU A 7 12.34 27.30 3.28
C GLU A 7 12.09 25.85 3.75
N LEU A 8 13.10 25.24 4.40
CA LEU A 8 12.96 23.90 4.96
C LEU A 8 11.89 23.83 6.04
N ARG A 9 11.88 24.79 6.95
CA ARG A 9 10.89 24.88 8.04
C ARG A 9 9.48 25.10 7.50
N GLU A 10 9.31 26.00 6.54
CA GLU A 10 8.01 26.26 5.90
C GLU A 10 7.48 25.00 5.22
N ARG A 11 8.31 24.35 4.43
CA ARG A 11 7.93 23.09 3.74
C ARG A 11 7.60 21.99 4.72
N THR A 12 8.38 21.85 5.81
CA THR A 12 8.11 20.83 6.84
C THR A 12 6.77 21.09 7.52
N SER A 13 6.50 22.36 7.90
CA SER A 13 5.20 22.72 8.48
C SER A 13 4.04 22.39 7.55
N ALA A 14 4.13 22.76 6.29
CA ALA A 14 3.09 22.48 5.30
C ALA A 14 2.83 20.97 5.13
N VAL A 15 3.88 20.14 5.15
CA VAL A 15 3.72 18.67 5.11
C VAL A 15 3.04 18.16 6.37
N CYS A 16 3.45 18.63 7.56
CA CYS A 16 2.82 18.24 8.82
C CYS A 16 1.34 18.62 8.85
N ASP A 17 1.01 19.85 8.49
CA ASP A 17 -0.37 20.34 8.47
C ASP A 17 -1.24 19.54 7.50
N ARG A 18 -0.74 19.29 6.29
CA ARG A 18 -1.42 18.42 5.31
C ARG A 18 -1.64 17.03 5.87
N PHE A 19 -0.63 16.41 6.44
CA PHE A 19 -0.73 15.06 7.00
C PHE A 19 -1.75 15.00 8.13
N LEU A 20 -1.74 15.95 9.08
CA LEU A 20 -2.72 16.00 10.16
C LEU A 20 -4.15 16.17 9.62
N CYS A 21 -4.36 17.00 8.61
CA CYS A 21 -5.65 17.17 7.95
C CYS A 21 -6.13 15.89 7.24
N ARG A 22 -5.23 14.99 6.86
CA ARG A 22 -5.57 13.72 6.18
C ARG A 22 -5.89 12.58 7.14
N LEU A 23 -5.54 12.68 8.42
CA LEU A 23 -5.77 11.60 9.40
C LEU A 23 -7.23 11.10 9.47
N PRO A 24 -8.27 11.96 9.43
CA PRO A 24 -9.65 11.46 9.44
C PRO A 24 -9.99 10.62 8.20
N GLN A 25 -9.47 10.98 7.03
CA GLN A 25 -9.68 10.23 5.80
C GLN A 25 -8.93 8.90 5.81
N ILE A 26 -7.68 8.89 6.31
CA ILE A 26 -6.91 7.64 6.53
C ILE A 26 -7.68 6.71 7.46
N GLN A 27 -8.20 7.22 8.56
CA GLN A 27 -9.01 6.44 9.50
C GLN A 27 -10.27 5.88 8.82
N ALA A 28 -11.00 6.69 8.05
CA ALA A 28 -12.19 6.25 7.34
C ALA A 28 -11.88 5.13 6.34
N MET A 29 -10.76 5.24 5.59
CA MET A 29 -10.29 4.19 4.69
C MET A 29 -9.95 2.91 5.45
N LEU A 30 -9.22 3.00 6.55
CA LEU A 30 -8.86 1.84 7.38
C LEU A 30 -10.07 1.14 7.96
N MET A 31 -11.11 1.85 8.36
CA MET A 31 -12.35 1.22 8.83
C MET A 31 -13.06 0.41 7.74
N LYS A 32 -12.94 0.83 6.47
CA LYS A 32 -13.42 0.06 5.32
C LYS A 32 -12.57 -1.18 5.09
N ASP A 33 -11.24 -1.06 5.23
CA ASP A 33 -10.34 -2.21 5.13
C ASP A 33 -10.56 -3.22 6.26
N VAL A 34 -10.83 -2.75 7.48
CA VAL A 34 -11.25 -3.61 8.62
C VAL A 34 -12.53 -4.38 8.28
N ALA A 35 -13.53 -3.70 7.72
CA ALA A 35 -14.77 -4.34 7.29
C ALA A 35 -14.50 -5.40 6.22
N ALA A 36 -13.70 -5.08 5.20
CA ALA A 36 -13.34 -6.03 4.13
C ALA A 36 -12.60 -7.26 4.65
N ASN A 37 -11.68 -7.08 5.62
CA ASN A 37 -10.96 -8.19 6.24
C ASN A 37 -11.89 -9.05 7.11
N PHE A 38 -12.80 -8.44 7.86
CA PHE A 38 -13.77 -9.16 8.69
C PHE A 38 -14.79 -9.93 7.85
N ASP A 39 -15.36 -9.30 6.82
CA ASP A 39 -16.36 -9.90 5.94
C ASP A 39 -15.74 -10.94 4.98
N GLY A 40 -14.45 -10.80 4.70
CA GLY A 40 -13.73 -11.64 3.75
C GLY A 40 -13.16 -12.92 4.33
N ASP A 41 -12.95 -12.99 5.66
CA ASP A 41 -12.41 -14.15 6.37
C ASP A 41 -13.49 -14.80 7.27
N PRO A 42 -14.01 -15.97 6.90
CA PRO A 42 -14.98 -16.70 7.72
C PRO A 42 -14.47 -17.09 9.12
N ALA A 43 -13.16 -17.08 9.34
CA ALA A 43 -12.54 -17.41 10.62
C ALA A 43 -12.44 -16.21 11.57
N ALA A 44 -12.68 -14.99 11.09
CA ALA A 44 -12.61 -13.78 11.90
C ALA A 44 -13.73 -13.75 12.95
N GLY A 45 -13.38 -13.75 14.23
CA GLY A 45 -14.35 -13.71 15.33
C GLY A 45 -14.93 -12.33 15.62
N SER A 46 -14.16 -11.27 15.36
CA SER A 46 -14.57 -9.87 15.54
C SER A 46 -13.71 -8.90 14.76
N LYS A 47 -14.19 -7.65 14.61
CA LYS A 47 -13.39 -6.57 14.01
C LYS A 47 -12.18 -6.18 14.86
N GLU A 48 -12.31 -6.29 16.18
CA GLU A 48 -11.23 -6.07 17.14
C GLU A 48 -10.12 -7.11 16.94
N GLU A 49 -10.46 -8.37 16.72
CA GLU A 49 -9.49 -9.42 16.41
C GLU A 49 -8.73 -9.09 15.12
N VAL A 50 -9.42 -8.64 14.07
CA VAL A 50 -8.79 -8.21 12.82
C VAL A 50 -7.82 -7.05 13.07
N ILE A 51 -8.22 -6.04 13.85
CA ILE A 51 -7.38 -4.86 14.15
C ILE A 51 -6.10 -5.25 14.89
N PHE A 52 -6.19 -6.14 15.87
CA PHE A 52 -5.07 -6.43 16.76
C PHE A 52 -4.17 -7.58 16.30
N SER A 53 -4.64 -8.44 15.40
CA SER A 53 -3.91 -9.68 15.08
C SER A 53 -3.62 -9.93 13.60
N TYR A 54 -4.29 -9.25 12.66
CA TYR A 54 -4.11 -9.54 11.24
C TYR A 54 -2.89 -8.82 10.63
N PRO A 55 -1.86 -9.55 10.18
CA PRO A 55 -0.68 -8.94 9.56
C PRO A 55 -1.03 -8.21 8.26
N GLY A 56 -2.04 -8.68 7.51
CA GLY A 56 -2.54 -8.01 6.30
C GLY A 56 -3.05 -6.60 6.61
N LEU A 57 -3.87 -6.45 7.64
CA LEU A 57 -4.37 -5.14 8.04
C LEU A 57 -3.26 -4.22 8.55
N TYR A 58 -2.29 -4.77 9.29
CA TYR A 58 -1.15 -3.98 9.74
C TYR A 58 -0.31 -3.43 8.56
N ALA A 59 -0.06 -4.26 7.55
CA ALA A 59 0.64 -3.81 6.34
C ALA A 59 -0.15 -2.73 5.58
N ILE A 60 -1.47 -2.89 5.46
CA ILE A 60 -2.38 -1.89 4.86
C ILE A 60 -2.34 -0.58 5.66
N PHE A 61 -2.39 -0.64 6.99
CA PHE A 61 -2.30 0.54 7.85
C PHE A 61 -1.03 1.33 7.61
N VAL A 62 0.13 0.66 7.67
CA VAL A 62 1.42 1.32 7.43
C VAL A 62 1.49 1.89 6.01
N TYR A 63 1.01 1.16 5.01
CA TYR A 63 0.94 1.62 3.63
C TYR A 63 0.12 2.91 3.50
N ARG A 64 -1.11 2.97 4.04
CA ARG A 64 -1.97 4.16 3.91
C ARG A 64 -1.35 5.40 4.53
N VAL A 65 -0.66 5.25 5.66
CA VAL A 65 0.07 6.36 6.30
C VAL A 65 1.29 6.76 5.46
N ALA A 66 2.09 5.79 5.00
CA ALA A 66 3.27 6.02 4.19
C ALA A 66 2.95 6.66 2.83
N HIS A 67 1.82 6.28 2.22
CA HIS A 67 1.34 6.82 0.95
C HIS A 67 1.08 8.33 1.02
N GLU A 68 0.47 8.84 2.08
CA GLU A 68 0.25 10.29 2.26
C GLU A 68 1.57 11.08 2.35
N LEU A 69 2.57 10.50 3.00
CA LEU A 69 3.91 11.11 3.05
C LEU A 69 4.63 11.01 1.71
N TYR A 70 4.44 9.90 0.97
CA TYR A 70 4.97 9.73 -0.38
C TYR A 70 4.38 10.76 -1.34
N GLU A 71 3.05 10.96 -1.32
CA GLU A 71 2.36 11.99 -2.13
C GLU A 71 2.82 13.41 -1.77
N SER A 72 3.17 13.64 -0.51
CA SER A 72 3.76 14.90 -0.04
C SER A 72 5.24 15.05 -0.38
N LYS A 73 5.82 14.09 -1.13
CA LYS A 73 7.23 14.10 -1.56
C LYS A 73 8.22 14.13 -0.40
N VAL A 74 7.86 13.52 0.73
CA VAL A 74 8.77 13.32 1.85
C VAL A 74 9.83 12.28 1.45
N PRO A 75 11.12 12.61 1.51
CA PRO A 75 12.16 11.66 1.11
C PRO A 75 12.37 10.58 2.18
N LEU A 76 12.71 9.37 1.77
CA LEU A 76 13.14 8.23 2.58
C LEU A 76 12.08 7.67 3.55
N ILE A 77 11.41 8.50 4.34
CA ILE A 77 10.50 8.06 5.42
C ILE A 77 9.41 7.10 4.91
N PRO A 78 8.69 7.36 3.80
CA PRO A 78 7.69 6.43 3.30
C PRO A 78 8.27 5.04 2.99
N ARG A 79 9.48 5.01 2.41
CA ARG A 79 10.15 3.74 2.10
C ARG A 79 10.60 3.00 3.36
N ILE A 80 11.15 3.71 4.34
CA ILE A 80 11.54 3.12 5.64
C ILE A 80 10.32 2.49 6.33
N MET A 81 9.16 3.17 6.29
CA MET A 81 7.92 2.64 6.86
C MET A 81 7.46 1.37 6.15
N SER A 82 7.49 1.34 4.80
CA SER A 82 7.15 0.15 4.03
C SER A 82 8.07 -1.04 4.34
N GLU A 83 9.38 -0.82 4.40
CA GLU A 83 10.33 -1.88 4.71
C GLU A 83 10.18 -2.40 6.15
N TYR A 84 9.81 -1.53 7.09
CA TYR A 84 9.51 -1.96 8.45
C TYR A 84 8.28 -2.89 8.49
N ALA A 85 7.20 -2.52 7.80
CA ALA A 85 6.01 -3.35 7.70
C ALA A 85 6.30 -4.66 6.97
N HIS A 86 7.07 -4.62 5.87
CA HIS A 86 7.53 -5.79 5.12
C HIS A 86 8.33 -6.74 6.02
N GLY A 87 9.29 -6.24 6.79
CA GLY A 87 10.06 -7.05 7.74
C GLY A 87 9.22 -7.70 8.84
N ALA A 88 8.15 -7.04 9.27
CA ALA A 88 7.25 -7.55 10.32
C ALA A 88 6.21 -8.56 9.82
N THR A 89 5.75 -8.42 8.56
CA THR A 89 4.59 -9.17 8.03
C THR A 89 4.92 -10.09 6.86
N GLY A 90 6.06 -9.89 6.20
CA GLY A 90 6.36 -10.52 4.91
C GLY A 90 5.53 -9.97 3.74
N ILE A 91 4.87 -8.80 3.90
CA ILE A 91 4.03 -8.15 2.90
C ILE A 91 4.73 -6.86 2.44
N ASP A 92 5.14 -6.81 1.18
CA ASP A 92 5.83 -5.67 0.57
C ASP A 92 4.84 -4.82 -0.24
N ILE A 93 4.41 -3.68 0.31
CA ILE A 93 3.58 -2.71 -0.41
C ILE A 93 4.38 -1.43 -0.59
N ASN A 94 4.71 -1.09 -1.84
CA ASN A 94 5.41 0.16 -2.13
C ASN A 94 4.49 1.37 -1.85
N PRO A 95 4.96 2.42 -1.15
CA PRO A 95 4.13 3.56 -0.79
C PRO A 95 3.63 4.38 -1.99
N GLY A 96 4.23 4.21 -3.18
CA GLY A 96 3.77 4.84 -4.42
C GLY A 96 2.57 4.15 -5.07
N ALA A 97 2.21 2.93 -4.68
CA ALA A 97 1.02 2.25 -5.17
C ALA A 97 -0.26 3.05 -4.86
N GLN A 98 -1.28 2.93 -5.71
CA GLN A 98 -2.60 3.50 -5.48
C GLN A 98 -3.58 2.38 -5.17
N ILE A 99 -4.17 2.38 -3.99
CA ILE A 99 -5.05 1.30 -3.52
C ILE A 99 -6.38 1.90 -3.09
N GLY A 100 -7.46 1.42 -3.69
CA GLY A 100 -8.84 1.83 -3.41
C GLY A 100 -9.34 1.41 -2.03
N GLU A 101 -10.65 1.42 -1.88
CA GLU A 101 -11.35 1.14 -0.63
C GLU A 101 -11.64 -0.36 -0.46
N TYR A 102 -11.90 -0.80 0.79
CA TYR A 102 -12.24 -2.19 1.13
C TYR A 102 -11.19 -3.20 0.64
N PHE A 103 -9.94 -2.85 0.80
CA PHE A 103 -8.83 -3.71 0.40
C PHE A 103 -8.61 -4.82 1.43
N PHE A 104 -8.56 -6.07 0.96
CA PHE A 104 -8.38 -7.26 1.78
C PHE A 104 -7.11 -8.03 1.41
N ILE A 105 -6.32 -8.36 2.41
CA ILE A 105 -5.17 -9.26 2.30
C ILE A 105 -5.40 -10.44 3.23
N ASP A 106 -5.49 -11.65 2.66
CA ASP A 106 -5.58 -12.89 3.41
C ASP A 106 -4.22 -13.59 3.51
N HIS A 107 -3.85 -14.01 4.72
CA HIS A 107 -2.53 -14.56 5.10
C HIS A 107 -1.38 -13.58 4.79
N GLY A 108 -1.17 -13.20 3.58
CA GLY A 108 -0.38 -12.09 3.08
C GLY A 108 1.09 -12.38 2.86
N THR A 109 1.72 -13.35 3.53
CA THR A 109 3.15 -13.63 3.39
C THR A 109 3.59 -13.75 1.94
N GLY A 110 4.61 -12.98 1.54
CA GLY A 110 5.15 -13.00 0.19
C GLY A 110 4.36 -12.19 -0.85
N ILE A 111 3.39 -11.37 -0.42
CA ILE A 111 2.77 -10.39 -1.32
C ILE A 111 3.77 -9.32 -1.68
N VAL A 112 3.80 -8.94 -2.97
CA VAL A 112 4.59 -7.82 -3.49
C VAL A 112 3.70 -6.91 -4.33
N VAL A 113 3.58 -5.64 -3.94
CA VAL A 113 2.85 -4.59 -4.67
C VAL A 113 3.81 -3.49 -5.09
N GLY A 114 4.10 -3.41 -6.38
CA GLY A 114 5.07 -2.47 -6.94
C GLY A 114 4.57 -1.02 -7.01
N GLU A 115 5.50 -0.07 -7.10
CA GLU A 115 5.30 1.38 -6.98
C GLU A 115 4.20 1.99 -7.85
N THR A 116 4.09 1.56 -9.11
CA THR A 116 3.10 2.12 -10.04
C THR A 116 1.85 1.24 -10.17
N THR A 117 1.62 0.32 -9.22
CA THR A 117 0.41 -0.49 -9.17
C THR A 117 -0.80 0.38 -8.89
N ILE A 118 -1.91 0.08 -9.55
CA ILE A 118 -3.23 0.64 -9.25
C ILE A 118 -4.13 -0.53 -8.87
N ILE A 119 -4.77 -0.44 -7.73
CA ILE A 119 -5.73 -1.42 -7.22
C ILE A 119 -7.05 -0.69 -7.00
N GLY A 120 -8.12 -1.20 -7.59
CA GLY A 120 -9.47 -0.67 -7.42
C GLY A 120 -10.10 -0.97 -6.06
N ASP A 121 -11.41 -0.80 -5.97
CA ASP A 121 -12.17 -1.05 -4.75
C ASP A 121 -12.54 -2.53 -4.61
N HIS A 122 -12.70 -2.99 -3.36
CA HIS A 122 -13.12 -4.36 -3.02
C HIS A 122 -12.21 -5.45 -3.60
N VAL A 123 -10.92 -5.20 -3.71
CA VAL A 123 -9.95 -6.17 -4.21
C VAL A 123 -9.43 -7.05 -3.07
N LYS A 124 -9.29 -8.36 -3.37
CA LYS A 124 -8.75 -9.37 -2.45
C LYS A 124 -7.46 -9.95 -2.99
N LEU A 125 -6.41 -9.95 -2.17
CA LEU A 125 -5.13 -10.59 -2.47
C LEU A 125 -4.82 -11.68 -1.46
N TYR A 126 -4.39 -12.84 -1.96
CA TYR A 126 -3.90 -13.94 -1.14
C TYR A 126 -2.38 -13.99 -1.10
N GLN A 127 -1.82 -14.80 -0.19
CA GLN A 127 -0.39 -14.93 0.02
C GLN A 127 0.39 -15.23 -1.28
N GLY A 128 1.60 -14.68 -1.39
CA GLY A 128 2.50 -14.91 -2.51
C GLY A 128 2.09 -14.23 -3.82
N VAL A 129 1.05 -13.38 -3.82
CA VAL A 129 0.68 -12.60 -5.00
C VAL A 129 1.75 -11.57 -5.32
N THR A 130 2.17 -11.50 -6.59
CA THR A 130 3.12 -10.51 -7.07
C THR A 130 2.48 -9.60 -8.11
N LEU A 131 2.39 -8.31 -7.82
CA LEU A 131 2.02 -7.25 -8.75
C LEU A 131 3.30 -6.48 -9.13
N GLY A 132 4.06 -7.04 -10.09
CA GLY A 132 5.44 -6.67 -10.37
C GLY A 132 5.65 -5.98 -11.71
N ALA A 133 6.87 -5.49 -11.91
CA ALA A 133 7.33 -5.01 -13.21
C ALA A 133 8.05 -6.12 -13.98
N LEU A 134 8.03 -6.03 -15.30
CA LEU A 134 8.93 -6.82 -16.15
C LEU A 134 10.34 -6.25 -16.01
N SER A 135 11.35 -7.11 -15.84
CA SER A 135 12.75 -6.67 -15.84
C SER A 135 13.12 -6.02 -17.17
N PRO A 136 13.70 -4.81 -17.17
CA PRO A 136 14.18 -4.21 -18.40
C PRO A 136 15.34 -5.04 -18.95
N ARG A 137 15.29 -5.43 -20.23
CA ARG A 137 16.31 -6.29 -20.87
C ARG A 137 17.70 -5.64 -20.95
N HIS A 138 17.84 -4.34 -20.69
CA HIS A 138 19.08 -3.56 -20.92
C HIS A 138 19.36 -2.49 -19.84
N GLY A 139 18.98 -2.69 -18.59
CA GLY A 139 19.47 -1.86 -17.46
C GLY A 139 19.01 -0.39 -17.45
N HIS A 140 18.13 0.05 -18.34
CA HIS A 140 17.57 1.39 -18.31
C HIS A 140 16.45 1.49 -17.30
N ALA A 141 16.46 2.53 -16.46
CA ALA A 141 15.35 2.84 -15.58
C ALA A 141 14.09 3.07 -16.44
N VAL A 142 13.09 2.19 -16.30
CA VAL A 142 11.80 2.36 -16.98
C VAL A 142 11.03 3.44 -16.23
N THR A 143 10.83 4.59 -16.85
CA THR A 143 9.97 5.65 -16.34
C THR A 143 8.51 5.37 -16.71
N GLY A 144 7.57 5.80 -15.84
CA GLY A 144 6.13 5.66 -16.08
C GLY A 144 5.53 4.36 -15.54
N LYS A 145 4.34 4.02 -16.05
CA LYS A 145 3.54 2.86 -15.62
C LYS A 145 4.24 1.55 -16.00
N ARG A 146 4.63 0.75 -14.97
CA ARG A 146 5.37 -0.51 -15.13
C ARG A 146 4.82 -1.68 -14.32
N HIS A 147 3.87 -1.41 -13.42
CA HIS A 147 3.18 -2.41 -12.61
C HIS A 147 1.71 -2.50 -13.00
N PRO A 148 1.01 -3.58 -12.67
CA PRO A 148 -0.36 -3.81 -13.10
C PRO A 148 -1.37 -2.77 -12.62
N THR A 149 -2.52 -2.75 -13.30
CA THR A 149 -3.77 -2.18 -12.81
C THR A 149 -4.73 -3.32 -12.54
N VAL A 150 -5.27 -3.39 -11.33
CA VAL A 150 -6.26 -4.38 -10.90
C VAL A 150 -7.60 -3.64 -10.78
N GLY A 151 -8.61 -4.12 -11.48
CA GLY A 151 -9.96 -3.53 -11.45
C GLY A 151 -10.71 -3.82 -10.15
N ASP A 152 -11.87 -3.18 -9.99
CA ASP A 152 -12.73 -3.35 -8.82
C ASP A 152 -13.23 -4.80 -8.69
N ASN A 153 -13.45 -5.23 -7.45
CA ASN A 153 -14.00 -6.55 -7.10
C ASN A 153 -13.15 -7.75 -7.55
N ALA A 154 -11.90 -7.53 -7.95
CA ALA A 154 -11.01 -8.61 -8.34
C ALA A 154 -10.55 -9.43 -7.13
N THR A 155 -10.46 -10.75 -7.32
CA THR A 155 -9.83 -11.65 -6.35
C THR A 155 -8.63 -12.31 -7.01
N ILE A 156 -7.44 -12.12 -6.44
CA ILE A 156 -6.20 -12.70 -6.95
C ILE A 156 -5.71 -13.74 -5.94
N TYR A 157 -5.79 -15.00 -6.35
CA TYR A 157 -5.46 -16.14 -5.49
C TYR A 157 -3.96 -16.36 -5.34
N SER A 158 -3.62 -17.21 -4.36
CA SER A 158 -2.27 -17.45 -3.86
C SER A 158 -1.25 -17.77 -4.96
N GLY A 159 -0.07 -17.15 -4.86
CA GLY A 159 1.07 -17.40 -5.73
C GLY A 159 0.94 -16.85 -7.16
N ALA A 160 -0.17 -16.14 -7.48
CA ALA A 160 -0.33 -15.54 -8.80
C ALA A 160 0.68 -14.39 -9.02
N SER A 161 1.25 -14.32 -10.23
CA SER A 161 2.15 -13.25 -10.63
C SER A 161 1.59 -12.50 -11.83
N ILE A 162 1.31 -11.21 -11.66
CA ILE A 162 0.86 -10.31 -12.71
C ILE A 162 1.98 -9.29 -12.95
N LEU A 163 2.54 -9.29 -14.15
CA LEU A 163 3.73 -8.52 -14.46
C LEU A 163 3.51 -7.53 -15.59
N GLY A 164 4.11 -6.35 -15.45
CA GLY A 164 4.03 -5.27 -16.44
C GLY A 164 2.79 -4.40 -16.30
N GLY A 165 2.70 -3.32 -17.05
CA GLY A 165 1.62 -2.32 -16.98
C GLY A 165 0.28 -2.79 -17.58
N LYS A 166 -0.09 -4.05 -17.36
CA LYS A 166 -1.37 -4.64 -17.84
C LYS A 166 -2.52 -4.30 -16.90
N THR A 167 -3.75 -4.34 -17.43
CA THR A 167 -4.99 -4.26 -16.66
C THR A 167 -5.62 -5.66 -16.55
N VAL A 168 -6.08 -6.03 -15.38
CA VAL A 168 -6.79 -7.25 -15.04
C VAL A 168 -8.00 -6.93 -14.19
#